data_8c9bc63f956360a7a3b895f76db6eb2a
#
_entry.id   8c9bc63f956360a7a3b895f76db6eb2a
#
_cell.length_a   1.000
_cell.length_b   1.000
_cell.length_c   1.000
_cell.angle_alpha   90.00
_cell.angle_beta   90.00
_cell.angle_gamma   90.00
#
_symmetry.space_group_name_H-M   'P 1'
#
loop_
_entity.id
_entity.type
_entity.pdbx_description
1 polymer ?
#
loop_
_entity_poly.entity_id
_entity_poly.type
_entity_poly.pdbx_seq_one_letter_code
_entity_poly.pdbx_strand_id
1 'polypeptide(L)'
;MSTFRLTAMTAFMVSSLFLVGCATENSRAVQVAKVDSAIGTFNGVRYPVSIGKFDNRSSFMRGVFSDGVDRLGSQAKTTLISHLQQSQRFSVLDRDNMSEISQEAKLQGKTQTIRGASYVVTGDISEFGRKEVGDQQLFGLLGRGKTQVAYAKITLNVVNSLTSEVVYSARGAGEYELSNREVLGFGGTASYDATLNGKVLDLAMREAVNRLVEAKDAGQWGQEVAR
;
A
#
# COMPACT_ATOMS: atom_id res chain seq x y z
N MET A 1 -39.36 -13.47 -59.50
CA MET A 1 -38.02 -13.07 -59.02
C MET A 1 -38.01 -11.84 -58.08
N SER A 2 -39.12 -11.14 -57.93
CA SER A 2 -39.19 -9.91 -57.10
C SER A 2 -39.48 -10.18 -55.61
N THR A 3 -40.25 -11.23 -55.29
CA THR A 3 -40.58 -11.55 -53.84
C THR A 3 -39.46 -12.14 -53.06
N PHE A 4 -38.48 -12.80 -53.68
CA PHE A 4 -37.33 -13.40 -53.00
C PHE A 4 -36.29 -12.35 -52.50
N ARG A 5 -36.21 -11.21 -53.20
CA ARG A 5 -35.33 -10.10 -52.83
C ARG A 5 -35.87 -9.29 -51.66
N LEU A 6 -37.19 -9.22 -51.50
CA LEU A 6 -37.82 -8.47 -50.42
C LEU A 6 -37.73 -9.22 -49.09
N THR A 7 -37.81 -10.56 -49.06
CA THR A 7 -37.66 -11.39 -47.88
C THR A 7 -36.21 -11.45 -47.35
N ALA A 8 -35.21 -11.40 -48.26
CA ALA A 8 -33.80 -11.37 -47.87
C ALA A 8 -33.39 -10.04 -47.22
N MET A 9 -33.99 -8.94 -47.67
CA MET A 9 -33.71 -7.61 -47.16
C MET A 9 -34.33 -7.36 -45.78
N THR A 10 -35.51 -7.92 -45.50
CA THR A 10 -36.15 -7.86 -44.19
C THR A 10 -35.45 -8.75 -43.14
N ALA A 11 -34.93 -9.91 -43.54
CA ALA A 11 -34.14 -10.78 -42.65
C ALA A 11 -32.81 -10.15 -42.20
N PHE A 12 -32.17 -9.36 -43.07
CA PHE A 12 -30.91 -8.66 -42.70
C PHE A 12 -31.15 -7.46 -41.77
N MET A 13 -32.32 -6.79 -41.89
CA MET A 13 -32.64 -5.63 -41.04
C MET A 13 -33.08 -6.03 -39.61
N VAL A 14 -33.61 -7.26 -39.42
CA VAL A 14 -33.99 -7.78 -38.10
C VAL A 14 -32.80 -8.32 -37.32
N SER A 15 -31.73 -8.78 -38.00
CA SER A 15 -30.53 -9.30 -37.38
C SER A 15 -29.65 -8.21 -36.73
N SER A 16 -29.79 -6.94 -37.09
CA SER A 16 -28.96 -5.83 -36.55
C SER A 16 -29.50 -5.21 -35.27
N LEU A 17 -30.67 -5.63 -34.76
CA LEU A 17 -31.27 -5.06 -33.54
C LEU A 17 -30.84 -5.73 -32.20
N PHE A 18 -30.06 -6.82 -32.26
CA PHE A 18 -29.68 -7.58 -31.04
C PHE A 18 -28.30 -7.25 -30.49
N LEU A 19 -27.61 -6.21 -30.96
CA LEU A 19 -26.30 -5.80 -30.46
C LEU A 19 -26.37 -4.64 -29.44
N VAL A 20 -27.41 -4.60 -28.61
CA VAL A 20 -27.40 -3.72 -27.44
C VAL A 20 -26.62 -4.44 -26.33
N GLY A 21 -25.31 -4.33 -26.37
CA GLY A 21 -24.44 -4.73 -25.27
C GLY A 21 -24.73 -3.84 -24.07
N CYS A 22 -25.47 -4.34 -23.08
CA CYS A 22 -25.56 -3.68 -21.78
C CYS A 22 -24.20 -3.77 -21.09
N ALA A 23 -23.44 -2.68 -21.02
CA ALA A 23 -22.31 -2.56 -20.13
C ALA A 23 -22.85 -2.52 -18.69
N THR A 24 -22.51 -3.52 -17.89
CA THR A 24 -22.85 -3.54 -16.46
C THR A 24 -21.68 -2.92 -15.70
N GLU A 25 -21.88 -1.75 -15.12
CA GLU A 25 -20.93 -1.12 -14.24
C GLU A 25 -21.15 -1.62 -12.81
N ASN A 26 -20.11 -2.13 -12.18
CA ASN A 26 -20.14 -2.61 -10.81
C ASN A 26 -19.12 -1.83 -9.95
N SER A 27 -19.60 -1.12 -8.95
CA SER A 27 -18.76 -0.43 -7.99
C SER A 27 -19.03 -0.95 -6.57
N ARG A 28 -17.95 -1.18 -5.81
CA ARG A 28 -18.04 -1.56 -4.39
C ARG A 28 -16.94 -0.91 -3.60
N ALA A 29 -17.22 -0.52 -2.36
CA ALA A 29 -16.19 -0.11 -1.42
C ALA A 29 -15.36 -1.32 -1.00
N VAL A 30 -14.03 -1.21 -1.11
CA VAL A 30 -13.09 -2.23 -0.63
C VAL A 30 -12.59 -1.83 0.74
N GLN A 31 -12.77 -2.69 1.74
CA GLN A 31 -12.23 -2.44 3.06
C GLN A 31 -10.71 -2.56 3.05
N VAL A 32 -10.04 -1.51 3.52
CA VAL A 32 -8.59 -1.50 3.72
C VAL A 32 -8.30 -2.17 5.06
N ALA A 33 -7.36 -3.13 5.05
CA ALA A 33 -6.93 -3.80 6.27
C ALA A 33 -6.28 -2.80 7.25
N LYS A 34 -6.57 -2.96 8.53
CA LYS A 34 -6.08 -2.08 9.61
C LYS A 34 -5.01 -2.79 10.43
N VAL A 35 -4.22 -2.02 11.18
CA VAL A 35 -3.32 -2.56 12.21
C VAL A 35 -4.14 -3.21 13.35
N ASP A 36 -3.58 -4.21 14.02
CA ASP A 36 -4.30 -4.98 15.04
C ASP A 36 -4.72 -4.12 16.22
N SER A 37 -3.89 -3.14 16.59
CA SER A 37 -4.22 -2.17 17.64
C SER A 37 -5.39 -1.23 17.32
N ALA A 38 -5.85 -1.17 16.07
CA ALA A 38 -7.03 -0.39 15.68
C ALA A 38 -8.37 -1.10 16.01
N ILE A 39 -8.32 -2.38 16.42
CA ILE A 39 -9.50 -3.18 16.71
C ILE A 39 -10.08 -2.86 18.10
N GLY A 40 -9.27 -2.30 19.02
CA GLY A 40 -9.69 -1.93 20.37
C GLY A 40 -9.72 -0.42 20.62
N THR A 41 -10.43 0.00 21.67
CA THR A 41 -10.38 1.37 22.18
C THR A 41 -9.11 1.58 23.00
N PHE A 42 -8.33 2.61 22.64
CA PHE A 42 -7.17 3.02 23.42
C PHE A 42 -7.47 4.30 24.19
N ASN A 43 -7.44 4.23 25.51
CA ASN A 43 -7.69 5.36 26.42
C ASN A 43 -6.40 5.97 26.98
N GLY A 44 -5.21 5.55 26.48
CA GLY A 44 -3.93 6.06 26.93
C GLY A 44 -3.51 7.37 26.24
N VAL A 45 -2.39 7.92 26.71
CA VAL A 45 -1.78 9.11 26.13
C VAL A 45 -1.16 8.76 24.77
N ARG A 46 -1.50 9.55 23.73
CA ARG A 46 -0.90 9.41 22.41
C ARG A 46 0.44 10.12 22.36
N TYR A 47 1.47 9.41 21.94
CA TYR A 47 2.83 9.97 21.82
C TYR A 47 2.97 10.80 20.55
N PRO A 48 3.48 12.04 20.65
CA PRO A 48 3.74 12.88 19.48
C PRO A 48 4.97 12.34 18.73
N VAL A 49 4.73 11.97 17.46
CA VAL A 49 5.78 11.50 16.56
C VAL A 49 5.74 12.29 15.25
N SER A 50 6.87 12.54 14.66
CA SER A 50 6.99 13.03 13.29
C SER A 50 7.56 11.95 12.39
N ILE A 51 7.27 12.02 11.10
CA ILE A 51 7.85 11.09 10.13
C ILE A 51 9.01 11.79 9.45
N GLY A 52 10.18 11.15 9.55
CA GLY A 52 11.39 11.61 8.89
C GLY A 52 11.51 11.03 7.49
N LYS A 53 12.76 10.79 7.09
CA LYS A 53 13.08 10.26 5.76
C LYS A 53 12.59 8.82 5.63
N PHE A 54 12.02 8.51 4.47
CA PHE A 54 11.64 7.16 4.09
C PHE A 54 12.15 6.88 2.66
N ASP A 55 13.05 5.93 2.53
CA ASP A 55 13.77 5.66 1.28
C ASP A 55 13.43 4.28 0.70
N ASN A 56 13.33 4.20 -0.61
CA ASN A 56 13.40 2.92 -1.31
C ASN A 56 14.87 2.53 -1.52
N ARG A 57 15.36 1.54 -0.75
CA ARG A 57 16.70 0.97 -0.88
C ARG A 57 16.74 -0.30 -1.73
N SER A 58 15.56 -0.85 -2.10
CA SER A 58 15.47 -2.00 -2.98
C SER A 58 15.96 -1.67 -4.40
N SER A 59 16.21 -2.68 -5.19
CA SER A 59 16.53 -2.51 -6.62
C SER A 59 15.32 -2.17 -7.49
N PHE A 60 14.11 -2.23 -6.94
CA PHE A 60 12.86 -2.03 -7.67
C PHE A 60 12.70 -0.55 -8.08
N MET A 61 12.35 -0.34 -9.35
CA MET A 61 12.20 1.00 -9.96
C MET A 61 13.45 1.89 -9.87
N ARG A 62 14.64 1.27 -9.83
CA ARG A 62 15.91 1.96 -9.99
C ARG A 62 16.45 1.74 -11.41
N GLY A 63 17.13 2.74 -11.96
CA GLY A 63 17.83 2.66 -13.23
C GLY A 63 17.31 3.62 -14.29
N VAL A 64 17.44 3.26 -15.57
CA VAL A 64 17.25 4.13 -16.76
C VAL A 64 15.85 4.77 -16.83
N PHE A 65 14.84 4.18 -16.20
CA PHE A 65 13.47 4.67 -16.16
C PHE A 65 13.14 5.44 -14.88
N SER A 66 14.12 5.71 -14.03
CA SER A 66 13.92 6.48 -12.80
C SER A 66 14.07 7.97 -13.11
N ASP A 67 13.03 8.75 -12.86
CA ASP A 67 13.04 10.23 -12.93
C ASP A 67 13.69 10.86 -11.70
N GLY A 68 14.33 10.07 -10.85
CA GLY A 68 14.94 10.52 -9.60
C GLY A 68 13.96 10.72 -8.45
N VAL A 69 12.65 10.55 -8.68
CA VAL A 69 11.62 10.66 -7.64
C VAL A 69 11.39 9.29 -6.99
N ASP A 70 11.57 9.21 -5.68
CA ASP A 70 11.26 7.99 -4.92
C ASP A 70 9.76 7.87 -4.65
N ARG A 71 9.01 7.39 -5.65
CA ARG A 71 7.56 7.20 -5.55
C ARG A 71 7.19 6.10 -4.57
N LEU A 72 7.99 5.03 -4.52
CA LEU A 72 7.71 3.91 -3.63
C LEU A 72 7.96 4.30 -2.17
N GLY A 73 9.04 5.01 -1.87
CA GLY A 73 9.30 5.55 -0.55
C GLY A 73 8.24 6.57 -0.11
N SER A 74 7.80 7.44 -1.02
CA SER A 74 6.72 8.38 -0.74
C SER A 74 5.39 7.68 -0.45
N GLN A 75 5.05 6.62 -1.20
CA GLN A 75 3.87 5.81 -0.94
C GLN A 75 3.96 5.10 0.42
N ALA A 76 5.13 4.54 0.73
CA ALA A 76 5.38 3.89 2.01
C ALA A 76 5.23 4.85 3.19
N LYS A 77 5.73 6.08 3.06
CA LYS A 77 5.57 7.14 4.06
C LYS A 77 4.09 7.45 4.33
N THR A 78 3.29 7.59 3.28
CA THR A 78 1.84 7.83 3.41
C THR A 78 1.13 6.66 4.10
N THR A 79 1.48 5.43 3.75
CA THR A 79 0.93 4.22 4.37
C THR A 79 1.33 4.13 5.85
N LEU A 80 2.58 4.47 6.18
CA LEU A 80 3.07 4.53 7.56
C LEU A 80 2.26 5.53 8.41
N ILE A 81 2.06 6.75 7.92
CA ILE A 81 1.25 7.78 8.59
C ILE A 81 -0.14 7.26 8.91
N SER A 82 -0.78 6.63 7.93
CA SER A 82 -2.12 6.06 8.07
C SER A 82 -2.17 4.98 9.16
N HIS A 83 -1.24 4.01 9.15
CA HIS A 83 -1.22 2.94 10.14
C HIS A 83 -0.85 3.41 11.55
N LEU A 84 0.10 4.34 11.68
CA LEU A 84 0.41 4.95 12.98
C LEU A 84 -0.79 5.68 13.57
N GLN A 85 -1.51 6.44 12.74
CA GLN A 85 -2.71 7.16 13.19
C GLN A 85 -3.84 6.20 13.58
N GLN A 86 -4.05 5.15 12.79
CA GLN A 86 -5.05 4.11 13.07
C GLN A 86 -4.76 3.34 14.35
N SER A 87 -3.50 3.16 14.72
CA SER A 87 -3.09 2.47 15.94
C SER A 87 -3.57 3.15 17.21
N GLN A 88 -3.94 4.43 17.14
CA GLN A 88 -4.34 5.30 18.25
C GLN A 88 -3.25 5.50 19.34
N ARG A 89 -2.06 4.92 19.20
CA ARG A 89 -0.94 5.08 20.12
C ARG A 89 -0.14 6.35 19.86
N PHE A 90 -0.28 6.92 18.64
CA PHE A 90 0.53 8.03 18.19
C PHE A 90 -0.32 9.24 17.78
N SER A 91 0.23 10.42 18.04
CA SER A 91 -0.19 11.69 17.47
C SER A 91 0.81 12.05 16.39
N VAL A 92 0.48 11.73 15.12
CA VAL A 92 1.40 11.98 13.99
C VAL A 92 1.36 13.45 13.64
N LEU A 93 2.54 14.09 13.63
CA LEU A 93 2.72 15.52 13.32
C LEU A 93 3.18 15.64 11.87
N ASP A 94 2.39 16.33 11.07
CA ASP A 94 2.74 16.64 9.69
C ASP A 94 3.86 17.67 9.64
N ARG A 95 4.92 17.35 8.91
CA ARG A 95 6.08 18.24 8.68
C ARG A 95 6.27 18.58 7.20
N ASP A 96 5.63 17.83 6.32
CA ASP A 96 5.78 18.03 4.88
C ASP A 96 4.97 19.22 4.39
N ASN A 97 3.79 19.47 5.00
CA ASN A 97 2.85 20.53 4.56
C ASN A 97 2.86 21.76 5.49
N MET A 98 4.00 22.04 6.13
CA MET A 98 4.07 23.13 7.12
C MET A 98 3.84 24.51 6.51
N SER A 99 4.24 24.73 5.27
CA SER A 99 4.02 26.00 4.56
C SER A 99 2.53 26.28 4.35
N GLU A 100 1.81 25.29 3.84
CA GLU A 100 0.38 25.36 3.58
C GLU A 100 -0.41 25.54 4.88
N ILE A 101 -0.06 24.76 5.91
CA ILE A 101 -0.69 24.86 7.23
C ILE A 101 -0.45 26.25 7.84
N SER A 102 0.76 26.79 7.69
CA SER A 102 1.09 28.15 8.17
C SER A 102 0.30 29.24 7.45
N GLN A 103 0.10 29.06 6.14
CA GLN A 103 -0.72 29.98 5.36
C GLN A 103 -2.18 29.96 5.82
N GLU A 104 -2.75 28.78 6.05
CA GLU A 104 -4.12 28.63 6.54
C GLU A 104 -4.31 29.26 7.95
N ALA A 105 -3.34 29.08 8.83
CA ALA A 105 -3.38 29.71 10.15
C ALA A 105 -3.41 31.26 10.04
N LYS A 106 -2.61 31.83 9.13
CA LYS A 106 -2.61 33.28 8.88
C LYS A 106 -3.95 33.76 8.33
N LEU A 107 -4.58 33.01 7.41
CA LEU A 107 -5.91 33.33 6.89
C LEU A 107 -6.99 33.33 7.98
N GLN A 108 -6.83 32.51 9.02
CA GLN A 108 -7.69 32.53 10.20
C GLN A 108 -7.36 33.65 11.21
N GLY A 109 -6.37 34.47 10.93
CA GLY A 109 -5.89 35.53 11.83
C GLY A 109 -5.19 34.98 13.09
N LYS A 110 -4.65 33.75 13.03
CA LYS A 110 -4.02 33.06 14.16
C LYS A 110 -2.54 32.81 13.87
N THR A 111 -1.73 32.82 14.95
CA THR A 111 -0.36 32.33 14.89
C THR A 111 -0.34 30.82 15.09
N GLN A 112 0.34 30.10 14.19
CA GLN A 112 0.49 28.66 14.30
C GLN A 112 1.31 28.30 15.55
N THR A 113 0.76 27.41 16.38
CA THR A 113 1.51 26.80 17.50
C THR A 113 2.01 25.43 17.08
N ILE A 114 3.32 25.30 16.91
CA ILE A 114 3.96 24.06 16.46
C ILE A 114 4.28 23.18 17.66
N ARG A 115 3.69 22.00 17.72
CA ARG A 115 4.00 20.98 18.71
C ARG A 115 5.28 20.23 18.34
N GLY A 116 6.22 20.05 19.28
CA GLY A 116 7.39 19.20 19.12
C GLY A 116 7.01 17.70 19.09
N ALA A 117 7.80 16.90 18.37
CA ALA A 117 7.75 15.45 18.41
C ALA A 117 8.82 14.91 19.37
N SER A 118 8.48 14.02 20.29
CA SER A 118 9.45 13.34 21.14
C SER A 118 10.31 12.35 20.36
N TYR A 119 9.72 11.78 19.30
CA TYR A 119 10.39 10.80 18.45
C TYR A 119 10.16 11.10 16.98
N VAL A 120 11.16 10.77 16.16
CA VAL A 120 11.07 10.78 14.70
C VAL A 120 11.08 9.33 14.22
N VAL A 121 10.06 8.93 13.48
CA VAL A 121 10.03 7.61 12.85
C VAL A 121 10.59 7.74 11.43
N THR A 122 11.69 7.06 11.18
CA THR A 122 12.31 6.94 9.85
C THR A 122 12.17 5.51 9.35
N GLY A 123 12.36 5.29 8.06
CA GLY A 123 12.30 3.94 7.54
C GLY A 123 12.86 3.78 6.16
N ASP A 124 12.95 2.53 5.75
CA ASP A 124 13.34 2.17 4.40
C ASP A 124 12.62 0.90 3.93
N ILE A 125 12.49 0.80 2.61
CA ILE A 125 12.11 -0.43 1.93
C ILE A 125 13.41 -1.13 1.55
N SER A 126 13.79 -2.15 2.33
CA SER A 126 15.04 -2.88 2.13
C SER A 126 14.96 -3.87 0.98
N GLU A 127 13.81 -4.51 0.81
CA GLU A 127 13.55 -5.40 -0.32
C GLU A 127 12.15 -5.13 -0.88
N PHE A 128 12.06 -5.14 -2.19
CA PHE A 128 10.79 -5.07 -2.90
C PHE A 128 10.94 -5.70 -4.27
N GLY A 129 9.99 -6.54 -4.66
CA GLY A 129 10.07 -7.18 -5.96
C GLY A 129 8.90 -8.11 -6.25
N ARG A 130 9.02 -8.75 -7.41
CA ARG A 130 8.12 -9.79 -7.87
C ARG A 130 8.93 -10.95 -8.41
N LYS A 131 8.43 -12.15 -8.20
CA LYS A 131 8.94 -13.37 -8.82
C LYS A 131 7.78 -14.11 -9.47
N GLU A 132 8.00 -14.69 -10.61
CA GLU A 132 7.09 -15.63 -11.26
C GLU A 132 7.56 -17.04 -10.97
N VAL A 133 6.67 -17.87 -10.43
CA VAL A 133 6.91 -19.29 -10.23
C VAL A 133 6.01 -20.04 -11.20
N GLY A 134 6.62 -20.76 -12.13
CA GLY A 134 5.90 -21.63 -13.07
C GLY A 134 5.91 -23.07 -12.59
N ASP A 135 4.76 -23.71 -12.59
CA ASP A 135 4.62 -25.15 -12.37
C ASP A 135 4.19 -25.83 -13.68
N GLN A 136 4.97 -26.79 -14.15
CA GLN A 136 4.65 -27.60 -15.32
C GLN A 136 4.36 -29.03 -14.85
N GLN A 137 3.09 -29.39 -14.78
CA GLN A 137 2.70 -30.75 -14.45
C GLN A 137 2.70 -31.64 -15.69
N LEU A 138 3.36 -32.79 -15.62
CA LEU A 138 3.42 -33.81 -16.68
C LEU A 138 3.80 -33.22 -18.06
N PHE A 139 4.99 -32.61 -18.15
CA PHE A 139 5.50 -32.04 -19.40
C PHE A 139 4.55 -31.04 -20.09
N GLY A 140 3.63 -30.39 -19.31
CA GLY A 140 2.68 -29.41 -19.83
C GLY A 140 1.39 -30.00 -20.39
N LEU A 141 1.18 -31.31 -20.34
CA LEU A 141 -0.02 -31.98 -20.82
C LEU A 141 -1.27 -31.75 -19.93
N LEU A 142 -1.07 -31.51 -18.64
CA LEU A 142 -2.16 -31.29 -17.66
C LEU A 142 -2.35 -29.82 -17.29
N GLY A 143 -1.70 -28.89 -17.98
CA GLY A 143 -1.82 -27.46 -17.74
C GLY A 143 -0.54 -26.79 -17.23
N ARG A 144 -0.45 -25.47 -17.41
CA ARG A 144 0.63 -24.63 -16.92
C ARG A 144 0.07 -23.69 -15.88
N GLY A 145 0.55 -23.79 -14.65
CA GLY A 145 0.27 -22.81 -13.61
C GLY A 145 1.33 -21.71 -13.64
N LYS A 146 0.90 -20.44 -13.60
CA LYS A 146 1.79 -19.30 -13.33
C LYS A 146 1.34 -18.65 -12.03
N THR A 147 2.25 -18.57 -11.09
CA THR A 147 2.04 -17.88 -9.83
C THR A 147 2.93 -16.65 -9.79
N GLN A 148 2.33 -15.48 -9.62
CA GLN A 148 3.06 -14.24 -9.36
C GLN A 148 3.11 -14.00 -7.86
N VAL A 149 4.30 -13.85 -7.31
CA VAL A 149 4.52 -13.56 -5.90
C VAL A 149 5.17 -12.19 -5.80
N ALA A 150 4.47 -11.24 -5.18
CA ALA A 150 5.04 -9.96 -4.79
C ALA A 150 5.51 -10.03 -3.34
N TYR A 151 6.64 -9.41 -3.03
CA TYR A 151 7.21 -9.39 -1.68
C TYR A 151 7.76 -8.00 -1.35
N ALA A 152 7.69 -7.64 -0.06
CA ALA A 152 8.28 -6.42 0.47
C ALA A 152 8.86 -6.67 1.87
N LYS A 153 9.98 -6.00 2.18
CA LYS A 153 10.51 -5.90 3.54
C LYS A 153 10.77 -4.44 3.87
N ILE A 154 10.32 -4.03 5.04
CA ILE A 154 10.40 -2.66 5.53
C ILE A 154 11.10 -2.66 6.87
N THR A 155 11.95 -1.67 7.10
CA THR A 155 12.54 -1.37 8.39
C THR A 155 12.06 0.01 8.85
N LEU A 156 11.61 0.10 10.10
CA LEU A 156 11.26 1.34 10.78
C LEU A 156 12.23 1.57 11.93
N ASN A 157 12.73 2.78 12.09
CA ASN A 157 13.56 3.19 13.21
C ASN A 157 12.88 4.32 13.98
N VAL A 158 12.79 4.19 15.29
CA VAL A 158 12.32 5.22 16.20
C VAL A 158 13.53 5.94 16.76
N VAL A 159 13.66 7.21 16.46
CA VAL A 159 14.80 8.05 16.82
C VAL A 159 14.36 9.09 17.85
N ASN A 160 15.03 9.17 18.97
CA ASN A 160 14.81 10.24 19.95
C ASN A 160 15.20 11.58 19.33
N SER A 161 14.29 12.55 19.34
CA SER A 161 14.48 13.84 18.68
C SER A 161 15.52 14.75 19.37
N LEU A 162 15.85 14.49 20.62
CA LEU A 162 16.80 15.28 21.40
C LEU A 162 18.21 14.69 21.36
N THR A 163 18.33 13.36 21.40
CA THR A 163 19.63 12.66 21.49
C THR A 163 20.09 12.10 20.17
N SER A 164 19.20 12.02 19.15
CA SER A 164 19.43 11.32 17.88
C SER A 164 19.71 9.82 18.04
N GLU A 165 19.40 9.25 19.19
CA GLU A 165 19.54 7.83 19.45
C GLU A 165 18.40 7.04 18.79
N VAL A 166 18.73 5.93 18.12
CA VAL A 166 17.74 4.95 17.66
C VAL A 166 17.33 4.09 18.85
N VAL A 167 16.19 4.40 19.44
CA VAL A 167 15.71 3.73 20.66
C VAL A 167 14.99 2.41 20.36
N TYR A 168 14.50 2.24 19.12
CA TYR A 168 13.86 0.99 18.70
C TYR A 168 13.89 0.84 17.19
N SER A 169 13.94 -0.41 16.72
CA SER A 169 13.85 -0.74 15.31
C SER A 169 12.87 -1.90 15.10
N ALA A 170 11.88 -1.69 14.25
CA ALA A 170 10.90 -2.72 13.84
C ALA A 170 11.11 -3.12 12.40
N ARG A 171 10.91 -4.39 12.09
CA ARG A 171 10.89 -4.89 10.71
C ARG A 171 9.55 -5.54 10.40
N GLY A 172 9.04 -5.28 9.21
CA GLY A 172 7.87 -5.96 8.68
C GLY A 172 8.17 -6.57 7.33
N ALA A 173 7.55 -7.70 7.07
CA ALA A 173 7.62 -8.38 5.78
C ALA A 173 6.22 -8.73 5.31
N GLY A 174 5.98 -8.61 4.01
CA GLY A 174 4.73 -8.98 3.36
C GLY A 174 5.02 -9.78 2.10
N GLU A 175 4.19 -10.77 1.86
CA GLU A 175 4.17 -11.55 0.64
C GLU A 175 2.72 -11.69 0.17
N TYR A 176 2.49 -11.52 -1.12
CA TYR A 176 1.18 -11.64 -1.73
C TYR A 176 1.29 -12.48 -2.98
N GLU A 177 0.50 -13.54 -3.04
CA GLU A 177 0.50 -14.50 -4.12
C GLU A 177 -0.76 -14.37 -4.97
N LEU A 178 -0.56 -14.33 -6.29
CA LEU A 178 -1.63 -14.40 -7.29
C LEU A 178 -1.36 -15.59 -8.19
N SER A 179 -2.16 -16.63 -8.06
CA SER A 179 -2.05 -17.83 -8.90
C SER A 179 -3.12 -17.84 -10.00
N ASN A 180 -2.65 -18.01 -11.25
CA ASN A 180 -3.50 -18.25 -12.41
C ASN A 180 -3.24 -19.67 -12.92
N ARG A 181 -4.30 -20.45 -13.11
CA ARG A 181 -4.24 -21.79 -13.67
C ARG A 181 -4.84 -21.82 -15.06
N GLU A 182 -4.04 -22.20 -16.05
CA GLU A 182 -4.51 -22.53 -17.39
C GLU A 182 -4.79 -24.03 -17.48
N VAL A 183 -6.00 -24.41 -17.89
CA VAL A 183 -6.38 -25.79 -18.12
C VAL A 183 -6.67 -25.98 -19.59
N LEU A 184 -5.94 -26.91 -20.25
CA LEU A 184 -6.14 -27.27 -21.66
C LEU A 184 -6.04 -26.10 -22.69
N GLY A 185 -5.15 -25.15 -22.45
CA GLY A 185 -4.96 -24.03 -23.38
C GLY A 185 -6.09 -22.97 -23.39
N PHE A 186 -7.10 -23.14 -22.55
CA PHE A 186 -8.14 -22.16 -22.29
C PHE A 186 -7.90 -21.55 -20.92
N GLY A 187 -7.21 -20.43 -20.85
CA GLY A 187 -6.95 -19.71 -19.62
C GLY A 187 -6.76 -18.23 -19.91
N GLY A 188 -7.20 -17.41 -18.96
CA GLY A 188 -7.00 -15.98 -19.05
C GLY A 188 -5.53 -15.62 -19.08
N THR A 189 -5.13 -14.68 -19.89
CA THR A 189 -3.80 -14.10 -19.86
C THR A 189 -3.52 -13.56 -18.47
N ALA A 190 -2.43 -13.97 -17.83
CA ALA A 190 -1.94 -13.37 -16.59
C ALA A 190 -1.64 -11.90 -16.85
N SER A 191 -2.61 -11.03 -16.61
CA SER A 191 -2.39 -9.60 -16.72
C SER A 191 -1.57 -9.14 -15.52
N TYR A 192 -0.64 -8.24 -15.77
CA TYR A 192 0.15 -7.59 -14.75
C TYR A 192 -0.79 -6.83 -13.80
N ASP A 193 -0.98 -7.33 -12.57
CA ASP A 193 -1.79 -6.63 -11.57
C ASP A 193 -0.92 -5.59 -10.86
N ALA A 194 -1.05 -4.33 -11.26
CA ALA A 194 -0.34 -3.21 -10.66
C ALA A 194 -0.71 -3.02 -9.18
N THR A 195 -1.86 -3.53 -8.74
CA THR A 195 -2.34 -3.39 -7.36
C THR A 195 -1.58 -4.28 -6.37
N LEU A 196 -0.91 -5.34 -6.85
CA LEU A 196 -0.08 -6.21 -6.00
C LEU A 196 1.00 -5.45 -5.24
N ASN A 197 1.60 -4.45 -5.86
CA ASN A 197 2.64 -3.65 -5.23
C ASN A 197 2.11 -2.91 -4.00
N GLY A 198 0.95 -2.27 -4.13
CA GLY A 198 0.30 -1.58 -3.02
C GLY A 198 -0.09 -2.54 -1.89
N LYS A 199 -0.64 -3.72 -2.24
CA LYS A 199 -1.07 -4.72 -1.25
C LYS A 199 0.10 -5.27 -0.44
N VAL A 200 1.22 -5.62 -1.08
CA VAL A 200 2.37 -6.18 -0.37
C VAL A 200 3.09 -5.13 0.47
N LEU A 201 3.15 -3.88 -0.01
CA LEU A 201 3.71 -2.76 0.74
C LEU A 201 2.88 -2.48 2.01
N ASP A 202 1.56 -2.49 1.88
CA ASP A 202 0.63 -2.32 3.00
C ASP A 202 0.79 -3.44 4.04
N LEU A 203 0.88 -4.70 3.61
CA LEU A 203 1.12 -5.85 4.49
C LEU A 203 2.42 -5.69 5.29
N ALA A 204 3.53 -5.39 4.62
CA ALA A 204 4.83 -5.23 5.27
C ALA A 204 4.84 -4.04 6.24
N MET A 205 4.19 -2.93 5.87
CA MET A 205 4.08 -1.75 6.71
C MET A 205 3.23 -2.02 7.96
N ARG A 206 2.09 -2.68 7.78
CA ARG A 206 1.20 -3.04 8.88
C ARG A 206 1.90 -3.92 9.90
N GLU A 207 2.65 -4.93 9.43
CA GLU A 207 3.44 -5.81 10.30
C GLU A 207 4.52 -5.03 11.07
N ALA A 208 5.23 -4.12 10.39
CA ALA A 208 6.23 -3.28 11.05
C ALA A 208 5.61 -2.36 12.12
N VAL A 209 4.45 -1.77 11.84
CA VAL A 209 3.73 -0.90 12.79
C VAL A 209 3.16 -1.72 13.95
N ASN A 210 2.64 -2.93 13.73
CA ASN A 210 2.17 -3.80 14.79
C ASN A 210 3.29 -4.09 15.79
N ARG A 211 4.47 -4.49 15.31
CA ARG A 211 5.65 -4.74 16.17
C ARG A 211 6.11 -3.47 16.92
N LEU A 212 6.03 -2.32 16.25
CA LEU A 212 6.38 -1.05 16.87
C LEU A 212 5.42 -0.69 18.01
N VAL A 213 4.12 -0.93 17.83
CA VAL A 213 3.09 -0.73 18.84
C VAL A 213 3.23 -1.72 20.00
N GLU A 214 3.42 -3.00 19.70
CA GLU A 214 3.64 -4.04 20.71
C GLU A 214 4.83 -3.72 21.62
N ALA A 215 5.97 -3.34 21.03
CA ALA A 215 7.15 -2.95 21.76
C ALA A 215 6.93 -1.72 22.64
N LYS A 216 6.16 -0.73 22.13
CA LYS A 216 5.79 0.45 22.89
C LYS A 216 4.88 0.09 24.07
N ASP A 217 3.84 -0.71 23.82
CA ASP A 217 2.89 -1.13 24.86
C ASP A 217 3.58 -2.03 25.92
N ALA A 218 4.62 -2.77 25.53
CA ALA A 218 5.51 -3.51 26.44
C ALA A 218 6.55 -2.63 27.17
N GLY A 219 6.57 -1.33 26.92
CA GLY A 219 7.51 -0.40 27.59
C GLY A 219 8.97 -0.50 27.13
N GLN A 220 9.25 -1.12 25.97
CA GLN A 220 10.62 -1.23 25.44
C GLN A 220 11.18 0.11 24.94
N TRP A 221 10.30 1.07 24.64
CA TRP A 221 10.64 2.45 24.27
C TRP A 221 9.50 3.40 24.62
N GLY A 222 9.74 4.70 24.56
CA GLY A 222 8.70 5.70 24.85
C GLY A 222 8.51 5.98 26.35
N GLN A 223 9.37 5.46 27.21
CA GLN A 223 9.41 5.92 28.61
C GLN A 223 10.10 7.28 28.62
N GLU A 224 9.39 8.32 29.05
CA GLU A 224 10.06 9.56 29.44
C GLU A 224 10.97 9.24 30.63
N VAL A 225 12.27 9.39 30.43
CA VAL A 225 13.19 9.43 31.55
C VAL A 225 12.77 10.67 32.34
N ALA A 226 12.07 10.45 33.44
CA ALA A 226 11.79 11.52 34.40
C ALA A 226 13.12 12.17 34.80
N ARG A 227 13.35 13.39 34.33
CA ARG A 227 14.43 14.25 34.75
C ARG A 227 13.93 15.16 35.86
#